data_803d984fe27e0449006baa0409a11638
#
_entry.id   803d984fe27e0449006baa0409a11638
#
_cell.length_a   1.000
_cell.length_b   1.000
_cell.length_c   1.000
_cell.angle_alpha   90.00
_cell.angle_beta   90.00
_cell.angle_gamma   90.00
#
_symmetry.space_group_name_H-M   'P 1'
#
loop_
_entity.id
_entity.type
_entity.pdbx_description
1 polymer ?
#
loop_
_entity_poly.entity_id
_entity_poly.type
_entity_poly.pdbx_seq_one_letter_code
_entity_poly.pdbx_strand_id
1 'polypeptide(L)'
;MKKILLVLICICLLASQIPNVWAQTSTSKFNPYLFNWLKFSFNPIPFPNNSYIPLKVKSVVFRPQGPTAAINHNIDPHLLNWLKFNVSPITHLPYSFYIADKDKPAVYRHMEAAGSLQGSIERTITHEGMDIYDGAVYQIVLSMAGGQENLNKASLPDQYYWQGSVGDTWNIRAGYPINTFVYDPKDPDRVSSDISRLGERGFIFRIIDADGNYLVTDPMDGKKSIAGFPDNDRLHWTDWKPVAGENAWAVIAAMQVYHKKYFDSAKGVYARPLGSVELQLARELARAAMILQSETGGIRMAPLGTYRGLKKEEEKDFNENNWWYDHISTENNISWYAAFRMLYQVTGEDKYKKAMEGIKKYLRFVWDEKQGMFYQGAFYKGGQWVVARENFALDVQAWSIDCLGPENLDAWFGKGAAWALWQGAKGHSGVFDKQGGLLGVGYTDEHDRVSVEWSAGAMMALTELAKYYKNQDSQKAREALADRSSMRKSMENWHYKISQSLGAYSYSSRRGEIPFGWNSHDPEVLSLASTGWMIFVDAGFNPFWLI
;
A
#
# COMPACT_ATOMS: atom_id res chain seq x y z
N MET A 1 49.64 -9.53 1.66
CA MET A 1 49.37 -10.20 2.95
C MET A 1 50.02 -9.55 4.17
N LYS A 2 51.29 -9.11 4.14
CA LYS A 2 51.94 -8.49 5.32
C LYS A 2 51.35 -7.15 5.79
N LYS A 3 50.76 -6.34 4.92
CA LYS A 3 50.12 -5.05 5.31
C LYS A 3 48.73 -5.21 5.97
N ILE A 4 48.01 -6.28 5.68
CA ILE A 4 46.69 -6.55 6.29
C ILE A 4 46.87 -7.10 7.71
N LEU A 5 47.92 -7.87 7.95
CA LEU A 5 48.23 -8.40 9.28
C LEU A 5 48.62 -7.29 10.26
N LEU A 6 49.29 -6.22 9.80
CA LEU A 6 49.70 -5.10 10.64
C LEU A 6 48.50 -4.24 11.09
N VAL A 7 47.50 -4.08 10.25
CA VAL A 7 46.28 -3.34 10.59
C VAL A 7 45.43 -4.09 11.62
N LEU A 8 45.32 -5.41 11.51
CA LEU A 8 44.62 -6.23 12.48
C LEU A 8 45.31 -6.24 13.86
N ILE A 9 46.63 -6.23 13.90
CA ILE A 9 47.39 -6.16 15.16
C ILE A 9 47.24 -4.78 15.83
N CYS A 10 47.18 -3.69 15.07
CA CYS A 10 46.92 -2.35 15.62
C CYS A 10 45.50 -2.19 16.19
N ILE A 11 44.50 -2.82 15.59
CA ILE A 11 43.14 -2.80 16.11
C ILE A 11 43.00 -3.60 17.39
N CYS A 12 43.67 -4.74 17.51
CA CYS A 12 43.68 -5.53 18.75
C CYS A 12 44.46 -4.86 19.90
N LEU A 13 45.50 -4.08 19.61
CA LEU A 13 46.28 -3.36 20.63
C LEU A 13 45.57 -2.09 21.14
N LEU A 14 44.75 -1.47 20.34
CA LEU A 14 43.90 -0.34 20.76
C LEU A 14 42.70 -0.76 21.61
N ALA A 15 42.22 -1.98 21.46
CA ALA A 15 41.14 -2.54 22.26
C ALA A 15 41.57 -2.96 23.68
N SER A 16 42.85 -3.15 23.92
CA SER A 16 43.41 -3.57 25.22
C SER A 16 43.77 -2.42 26.18
N GLN A 17 43.61 -1.16 25.76
CA GLN A 17 43.92 0.02 26.57
C GLN A 17 42.72 0.81 27.09
N ILE A 18 41.52 0.24 27.08
CA ILE A 18 40.36 0.85 27.72
C ILE A 18 40.29 0.36 29.17
N PRO A 19 40.51 1.23 30.17
CA PRO A 19 40.40 0.82 31.56
C PRO A 19 38.99 0.40 31.92
N ASN A 20 38.87 -0.64 32.77
CA ASN A 20 37.65 -1.09 33.41
C ASN A 20 36.96 0.05 34.22
N VAL A 21 36.01 0.75 33.61
CA VAL A 21 35.16 1.75 34.28
C VAL A 21 33.68 1.28 34.24
N TRP A 22 33.46 0.00 34.23
CA TRP A 22 32.08 -0.56 34.23
C TRP A 22 31.86 -1.50 35.42
N ALA A 23 32.04 -0.97 36.63
CA ALA A 23 31.53 -1.61 37.83
C ALA A 23 31.09 -0.51 38.82
N GLN A 24 29.84 -0.25 38.81
CA GLN A 24 28.98 0.47 39.76
C GLN A 24 28.22 1.64 39.10
N THR A 25 27.00 1.36 38.65
CA THR A 25 25.79 2.11 39.04
C THR A 25 24.55 1.40 38.45
N SER A 26 23.72 1.03 39.39
CA SER A 26 22.26 0.78 39.36
C SER A 26 21.45 0.91 38.05
N THR A 27 20.81 -0.18 37.68
CA THR A 27 19.43 -0.28 37.20
C THR A 27 18.83 0.93 36.49
N SER A 28 19.24 1.18 35.25
CA SER A 28 18.42 1.79 34.24
C SER A 28 18.33 0.82 33.06
N LYS A 29 17.12 0.48 32.67
CA LYS A 29 16.86 -0.39 31.51
C LYS A 29 17.47 0.27 30.27
N PHE A 30 18.60 -0.22 29.84
CA PHE A 30 19.20 0.18 28.57
C PHE A 30 18.26 -0.24 27.44
N ASN A 31 17.84 0.71 26.66
CA ASN A 31 17.03 0.44 25.46
C ASN A 31 17.96 -0.16 24.38
N PRO A 32 17.85 -1.45 24.03
CA PRO A 32 18.72 -2.09 23.05
C PRO A 32 18.57 -1.51 21.64
N TYR A 33 17.48 -0.78 21.37
CA TYR A 33 17.19 -0.19 20.07
C TYR A 33 18.07 1.01 19.72
N LEU A 34 18.58 1.74 20.71
CA LEU A 34 19.51 2.86 20.46
C LEU A 34 20.86 2.39 19.88
N PHE A 35 21.28 1.18 20.24
CA PHE A 35 22.54 0.61 19.77
C PHE A 35 22.46 0.12 18.34
N ASN A 36 21.30 -0.34 17.91
CA ASN A 36 21.07 -0.75 16.52
C ASN A 36 20.97 0.46 15.58
N TRP A 37 20.36 1.56 16.03
CA TRP A 37 20.29 2.79 15.25
C TRP A 37 21.68 3.38 14.93
N LEU A 38 22.59 3.36 15.89
CA LEU A 38 23.97 3.80 15.70
C LEU A 38 24.76 2.90 14.73
N LYS A 39 24.47 1.59 14.65
CA LYS A 39 25.09 0.69 13.66
C LYS A 39 24.66 0.97 12.24
N PHE A 40 23.43 1.43 12.04
CA PHE A 40 22.91 1.74 10.70
C PHE A 40 23.43 3.05 10.12
N SER A 41 23.89 3.98 10.94
CA SER A 41 24.40 5.28 10.49
C SER A 41 25.82 5.23 9.91
N PHE A 42 26.54 4.12 10.03
CA PHE A 42 28.00 4.10 9.78
C PHE A 42 28.55 3.02 8.84
N ASN A 43 27.73 2.26 8.12
CA ASN A 43 28.25 1.33 7.11
C ASN A 43 27.71 1.65 5.71
N PRO A 44 28.39 2.51 4.93
CA PRO A 44 28.20 2.49 3.49
C PRO A 44 28.86 1.21 2.95
N ILE A 45 28.05 0.32 2.40
CA ILE A 45 28.57 -0.80 1.60
C ILE A 45 29.34 -0.19 0.44
N PRO A 46 30.62 -0.51 0.23
CA PRO A 46 31.36 0.01 -0.91
C PRO A 46 30.85 -0.66 -2.18
N PHE A 47 30.13 0.11 -3.00
CA PHE A 47 29.78 -0.30 -4.34
C PHE A 47 30.98 -0.15 -5.28
N PRO A 48 31.21 -1.12 -6.18
CA PRO A 48 32.23 -0.97 -7.19
C PRO A 48 31.85 0.11 -8.21
N ASN A 49 32.75 1.01 -8.39
CA ASN A 49 32.92 2.00 -9.46
C ASN A 49 31.71 2.48 -10.27
N ASN A 50 31.47 3.77 -10.11
CA ASN A 50 30.66 4.65 -10.95
C ASN A 50 30.92 4.45 -12.45
N SER A 51 30.08 3.69 -13.11
CA SER A 51 29.89 3.80 -14.53
C SER A 51 28.54 4.49 -14.77
N TYR A 52 28.60 5.79 -15.06
CA TYR A 52 27.46 6.55 -15.58
C TYR A 52 27.08 5.96 -16.95
N ILE A 53 25.98 5.24 -17.03
CA ILE A 53 25.31 4.99 -18.28
C ILE A 53 24.19 6.05 -18.34
N PRO A 54 24.28 7.06 -19.23
CA PRO A 54 23.17 7.96 -19.44
C PRO A 54 22.06 7.17 -20.13
N LEU A 55 21.05 6.78 -19.36
CA LEU A 55 19.81 6.28 -19.93
C LEU A 55 19.17 7.44 -20.68
N LYS A 56 19.33 7.48 -22.02
CA LYS A 56 18.44 8.22 -22.89
C LYS A 56 17.06 7.58 -22.70
N VAL A 57 16.26 8.21 -21.86
CA VAL A 57 14.83 7.92 -21.80
C VAL A 57 14.32 8.16 -23.22
N LYS A 58 14.07 7.10 -23.98
CA LYS A 58 13.29 7.22 -25.19
C LYS A 58 11.97 7.80 -24.73
N SER A 59 11.70 9.02 -25.14
CA SER A 59 10.44 9.70 -24.91
C SER A 59 9.33 8.86 -25.55
N VAL A 60 8.83 7.90 -24.78
CA VAL A 60 7.46 7.45 -24.99
C VAL A 60 6.65 8.66 -24.60
N VAL A 61 5.96 9.25 -25.56
CA VAL A 61 5.07 10.38 -25.34
C VAL A 61 3.86 9.86 -24.56
N PHE A 62 4.09 9.55 -23.28
CA PHE A 62 3.08 9.82 -22.27
C PHE A 62 3.14 11.33 -22.11
N ARG A 63 2.15 12.04 -22.60
CA ARG A 63 2.01 13.44 -22.26
C ARG A 63 2.00 13.51 -20.74
N PRO A 64 3.01 14.14 -20.07
CA PRO A 64 2.83 14.52 -18.69
C PRO A 64 1.57 15.36 -18.68
N GLN A 65 0.62 15.03 -17.84
CA GLN A 65 -0.55 15.87 -17.68
C GLN A 65 -0.09 17.16 -16.99
N GLY A 66 0.15 18.18 -17.79
CA GLY A 66 0.44 19.53 -17.37
C GLY A 66 1.91 19.81 -17.02
N PRO A 67 2.29 21.09 -16.98
CA PRO A 67 3.61 21.49 -16.58
C PRO A 67 3.81 21.10 -15.11
N THR A 68 4.89 20.38 -14.83
CA THR A 68 5.46 20.23 -13.51
C THR A 68 6.04 21.56 -13.04
N ALA A 69 5.17 22.57 -12.87
CA ALA A 69 5.47 23.62 -11.92
C ALA A 69 5.65 22.91 -10.58
N ALA A 70 6.64 23.29 -9.79
CA ALA A 70 6.76 22.84 -8.42
C ALA A 70 5.42 23.15 -7.75
N ILE A 71 4.51 22.16 -7.73
CA ILE A 71 3.19 22.33 -7.13
C ILE A 71 3.51 22.36 -5.65
N ASN A 72 3.48 23.58 -5.11
CA ASN A 72 3.50 23.78 -3.68
C ASN A 72 2.11 23.31 -3.21
N HIS A 73 1.98 22.00 -2.95
CA HIS A 73 0.75 21.41 -2.50
C HIS A 73 0.36 22.08 -1.19
N ASN A 74 -0.72 22.85 -1.23
CA ASN A 74 -1.26 23.50 -0.03
C ASN A 74 -1.95 22.42 0.82
N ILE A 75 -1.14 21.66 1.55
CA ILE A 75 -1.63 20.59 2.45
C ILE A 75 -2.14 21.26 3.72
N ASP A 76 -3.36 20.91 4.14
CA ASP A 76 -3.89 21.34 5.43
C ASP A 76 -2.94 20.94 6.56
N PRO A 77 -2.39 21.91 7.31
CA PRO A 77 -1.43 21.64 8.36
C PRO A 77 -2.01 20.79 9.51
N HIS A 78 -3.31 20.85 9.77
CA HIS A 78 -3.94 20.04 10.83
C HIS A 78 -3.95 18.57 10.45
N LEU A 79 -4.25 18.22 9.20
CA LEU A 79 -4.24 16.86 8.70
C LEU A 79 -2.81 16.32 8.63
N LEU A 80 -1.86 17.11 8.11
CA LEU A 80 -0.45 16.73 8.05
C LEU A 80 0.15 16.53 9.46
N ASN A 81 -0.19 17.38 10.41
CA ASN A 81 0.27 17.26 11.78
C ASN A 81 -0.28 15.99 12.44
N TRP A 82 -1.55 15.66 12.16
CA TRP A 82 -2.12 14.43 12.68
C TRP A 82 -1.42 13.19 12.11
N LEU A 83 -1.14 13.13 10.82
CA LEU A 83 -0.38 12.03 10.22
C LEU A 83 0.99 11.86 10.89
N LYS A 84 1.67 12.97 11.21
CA LYS A 84 2.96 12.94 11.92
C LYS A 84 2.84 12.56 13.40
N PHE A 85 1.71 12.82 14.01
CA PHE A 85 1.39 12.48 15.39
C PHE A 85 1.00 11.02 15.54
N ASN A 86 0.24 10.46 14.59
CA ASN A 86 -0.30 9.10 14.61
C ASN A 86 0.76 8.07 14.19
N VAL A 87 1.87 8.05 14.92
CA VAL A 87 3.00 7.14 14.67
C VAL A 87 3.45 6.48 15.97
N SER A 88 3.98 5.28 15.85
CA SER A 88 4.59 4.57 16.98
C SER A 88 5.77 5.36 17.56
N PRO A 89 5.82 5.54 18.88
CA PRO A 89 6.98 6.15 19.54
C PRO A 89 8.23 5.26 19.50
N ILE A 90 8.10 3.98 19.13
CA ILE A 90 9.18 2.98 19.12
C ILE A 90 9.79 2.90 17.72
N THR A 91 8.96 2.59 16.72
CA THR A 91 9.39 2.33 15.34
C THR A 91 9.29 3.56 14.45
N HIS A 92 8.49 4.55 14.84
CA HIS A 92 8.08 5.70 14.04
C HIS A 92 7.28 5.33 12.77
N LEU A 93 6.79 4.10 12.68
CA LEU A 93 5.82 3.71 11.65
C LEU A 93 4.44 4.28 12.00
N PRO A 94 3.62 4.64 11.02
CA PRO A 94 2.28 5.15 11.29
C PRO A 94 1.35 4.02 11.73
N TYR A 95 0.34 4.37 12.52
CA TYR A 95 -0.80 3.49 12.77
C TYR A 95 -1.85 3.70 11.68
N SER A 96 -2.51 2.64 11.25
CA SER A 96 -3.62 2.72 10.28
C SER A 96 -4.81 3.50 10.83
N PHE A 97 -5.04 3.39 12.15
CA PHE A 97 -6.20 3.98 12.81
C PHE A 97 -5.84 4.74 14.07
N TYR A 98 -6.77 5.57 14.51
CA TYR A 98 -6.71 6.25 15.78
C TYR A 98 -8.09 6.28 16.42
N ILE A 99 -8.15 5.99 17.71
CA ILE A 99 -9.37 6.11 18.52
C ILE A 99 -9.02 6.94 19.75
N ALA A 100 -9.75 8.02 19.98
CA ALA A 100 -9.56 8.80 21.19
C ALA A 100 -9.87 7.96 22.45
N ASP A 101 -9.11 8.14 23.53
CA ASP A 101 -9.21 7.29 24.72
C ASP A 101 -10.62 7.22 25.31
N LYS A 102 -11.38 8.31 25.23
CA LYS A 102 -12.77 8.38 25.68
C LYS A 102 -13.72 7.47 24.89
N ASP A 103 -13.40 7.20 23.62
CA ASP A 103 -14.25 6.45 22.68
C ASP A 103 -13.86 4.96 22.64
N LYS A 104 -12.61 4.63 23.00
CA LYS A 104 -12.08 3.25 23.02
C LYS A 104 -13.02 2.23 23.69
N PRO A 105 -13.60 2.48 24.88
CA PRO A 105 -14.44 1.47 25.54
C PRO A 105 -15.70 1.11 24.77
N ALA A 106 -16.28 2.04 24.01
CA ALA A 106 -17.47 1.80 23.21
C ALA A 106 -17.09 1.07 21.90
N VAL A 107 -16.08 1.57 21.18
CA VAL A 107 -15.60 0.99 19.93
C VAL A 107 -15.11 -0.44 20.13
N TYR A 108 -14.32 -0.70 21.17
CA TYR A 108 -13.81 -2.05 21.45
C TYR A 108 -14.92 -3.06 21.80
N ARG A 109 -15.98 -2.64 22.48
CA ARG A 109 -17.15 -3.52 22.71
C ARG A 109 -17.84 -3.91 21.40
N HIS A 110 -17.93 -2.99 20.44
CA HIS A 110 -18.50 -3.31 19.12
C HIS A 110 -17.63 -4.30 18.35
N MET A 111 -16.30 -4.17 18.43
CA MET A 111 -15.36 -5.13 17.81
C MET A 111 -15.47 -6.52 18.47
N GLU A 112 -15.52 -6.57 19.79
CA GLU A 112 -15.64 -7.82 20.56
C GLU A 112 -16.97 -8.55 20.31
N ALA A 113 -18.05 -7.81 20.04
CA ALA A 113 -19.34 -8.39 19.70
C ALA A 113 -19.36 -9.15 18.37
N ALA A 114 -18.41 -8.90 17.48
CA ALA A 114 -18.28 -9.60 16.19
C ALA A 114 -17.73 -11.04 16.31
N GLY A 115 -17.41 -11.50 17.50
CA GLY A 115 -16.86 -12.83 17.79
C GLY A 115 -15.43 -12.79 18.33
N SER A 116 -15.09 -13.71 19.24
CA SER A 116 -13.91 -13.60 20.08
C SER A 116 -12.57 -13.50 19.34
N LEU A 117 -12.36 -14.25 18.26
CA LEU A 117 -11.10 -14.24 17.53
C LEU A 117 -11.03 -13.07 16.54
N GLN A 118 -12.07 -12.89 15.72
CA GLN A 118 -12.14 -11.81 14.74
C GLN A 118 -12.12 -10.43 15.41
N GLY A 119 -12.86 -10.26 16.50
CA GLY A 119 -12.85 -9.03 17.28
C GLY A 119 -11.50 -8.73 17.94
N SER A 120 -10.78 -9.75 18.39
CA SER A 120 -9.42 -9.60 18.93
C SER A 120 -8.43 -9.13 17.88
N ILE A 121 -8.47 -9.68 16.68
CA ILE A 121 -7.61 -9.29 15.56
C ILE A 121 -7.96 -7.87 15.09
N GLU A 122 -9.24 -7.58 14.89
CA GLU A 122 -9.70 -6.24 14.51
C GLU A 122 -9.23 -5.19 15.54
N ARG A 123 -9.34 -5.49 16.84
CA ARG A 123 -8.87 -4.62 17.90
C ARG A 123 -7.37 -4.39 17.86
N THR A 124 -6.57 -5.44 17.67
CA THR A 124 -5.10 -5.35 17.55
C THR A 124 -4.71 -4.48 16.36
N ILE A 125 -5.28 -4.74 15.19
CA ILE A 125 -5.03 -3.94 13.99
C ILE A 125 -5.40 -2.47 14.20
N THR A 126 -6.55 -2.23 14.80
CA THR A 126 -7.04 -0.86 15.03
C THR A 126 -6.23 -0.12 16.08
N HIS A 127 -5.60 -0.82 17.00
CA HIS A 127 -4.84 -0.23 18.08
C HIS A 127 -3.37 0.05 17.75
N GLU A 128 -2.72 -0.91 17.10
CA GLU A 128 -1.26 -0.89 16.91
C GLU A 128 -0.82 -1.35 15.50
N GLY A 129 -1.77 -1.67 14.63
CA GLY A 129 -1.48 -2.15 13.28
C GLY A 129 -1.17 -1.01 12.32
N MET A 130 -0.24 -1.30 11.40
CA MET A 130 -0.06 -0.55 10.16
C MET A 130 -0.34 -1.47 8.99
N ASP A 131 -1.43 -1.24 8.27
CA ASP A 131 -1.59 -1.83 6.94
C ASP A 131 -0.57 -1.20 5.98
N ILE A 132 0.03 -2.01 5.12
CA ILE A 132 1.03 -1.54 4.14
C ILE A 132 0.45 -0.48 3.21
N TYR A 133 -0.83 -0.63 2.85
CA TYR A 133 -1.54 0.37 2.07
C TYR A 133 -1.61 1.72 2.80
N ASP A 134 -1.98 1.73 4.08
CA ASP A 134 -1.99 2.95 4.90
C ASP A 134 -0.59 3.55 5.01
N GLY A 135 0.42 2.70 5.24
CA GLY A 135 1.82 3.11 5.21
C GLY A 135 2.23 3.75 3.89
N ALA A 136 1.75 3.24 2.76
CA ALA A 136 1.98 3.81 1.44
C ALA A 136 1.34 5.20 1.28
N VAL A 137 0.09 5.35 1.71
CA VAL A 137 -0.60 6.66 1.72
C VAL A 137 0.17 7.69 2.57
N TYR A 138 0.63 7.29 3.76
CA TYR A 138 1.48 8.13 4.62
C TYR A 138 2.76 8.57 3.91
N GLN A 139 3.49 7.65 3.28
CA GLN A 139 4.72 7.94 2.55
C GLN A 139 4.48 8.95 1.42
N ILE A 140 3.40 8.80 0.66
CA ILE A 140 3.04 9.68 -0.45
C ILE A 140 2.73 11.09 0.07
N VAL A 141 1.91 11.22 1.12
CA VAL A 141 1.60 12.53 1.71
C VAL A 141 2.85 13.24 2.22
N LEU A 142 3.74 12.55 2.91
CA LEU A 142 5.00 13.15 3.37
C LEU A 142 5.92 13.55 2.20
N SER A 143 5.93 12.77 1.13
CA SER A 143 6.67 13.10 -0.09
C SER A 143 6.13 14.37 -0.75
N MET A 144 4.81 14.54 -0.79
CA MET A 144 4.15 15.76 -1.27
C MET A 144 4.49 16.96 -0.40
N ALA A 145 4.46 16.80 0.92
CA ALA A 145 4.81 17.86 1.87
C ALA A 145 6.27 18.32 1.71
N GLY A 146 7.14 17.42 1.24
CA GLY A 146 8.54 17.73 0.93
C GLY A 146 9.37 18.11 2.15
N GLY A 147 10.58 18.58 1.90
CA GLY A 147 11.57 18.86 2.95
C GLY A 147 12.26 17.58 3.45
N GLN A 148 13.51 17.72 3.88
CA GLN A 148 14.37 16.57 4.21
C GLN A 148 13.80 15.70 5.34
N GLU A 149 13.21 16.33 6.35
CA GLU A 149 12.61 15.60 7.48
C GLU A 149 11.45 14.70 7.03
N ASN A 150 10.52 15.26 6.23
CA ASN A 150 9.38 14.51 5.72
C ASN A 150 9.83 13.38 4.79
N LEU A 151 10.82 13.63 3.93
CA LEU A 151 11.36 12.61 3.03
C LEU A 151 12.09 11.48 3.78
N ASN A 152 12.76 11.80 4.88
CA ASN A 152 13.36 10.78 5.73
C ASN A 152 12.28 9.91 6.39
N LYS A 153 11.21 10.52 6.91
CA LYS A 153 10.07 9.80 7.46
C LYS A 153 9.34 8.96 6.40
N ALA A 154 9.17 9.53 5.20
CA ALA A 154 8.56 8.81 4.07
C ALA A 154 9.37 7.58 3.62
N SER A 155 10.68 7.60 3.78
CA SER A 155 11.54 6.46 3.42
C SER A 155 11.61 5.37 4.49
N LEU A 156 11.09 5.64 5.69
CA LEU A 156 11.23 4.73 6.82
C LEU A 156 10.51 3.39 6.60
N PRO A 157 9.24 3.35 6.13
CA PRO A 157 8.58 2.09 5.83
C PRO A 157 9.36 1.24 4.82
N ASP A 158 9.88 1.84 3.74
CA ASP A 158 10.66 1.10 2.74
C ASP A 158 11.93 0.46 3.34
N GLN A 159 12.56 1.12 4.31
CA GLN A 159 13.72 0.58 5.02
C GLN A 159 13.33 -0.61 5.89
N TYR A 160 12.19 -0.52 6.59
CA TYR A 160 11.66 -1.63 7.37
C TYR A 160 11.28 -2.81 6.48
N TYR A 161 10.56 -2.56 5.38
CA TYR A 161 10.19 -3.58 4.42
C TYR A 161 11.43 -4.25 3.82
N TRP A 162 12.44 -3.47 3.48
CA TRP A 162 13.68 -3.99 2.91
C TRP A 162 14.43 -4.85 3.91
N GLN A 163 14.54 -4.43 5.16
CA GLN A 163 15.22 -5.19 6.22
C GLN A 163 14.44 -6.45 6.60
N GLY A 164 13.13 -6.34 6.76
CA GLY A 164 12.26 -7.47 7.03
C GLY A 164 12.17 -8.46 5.87
N SER A 165 12.46 -8.02 4.66
CA SER A 165 12.47 -8.85 3.45
C SER A 165 13.83 -9.43 3.10
N VAL A 166 14.88 -9.12 3.83
CA VAL A 166 16.19 -9.77 3.60
C VAL A 166 16.05 -11.24 3.92
N GLY A 167 16.21 -12.07 2.90
CA GLY A 167 16.45 -13.49 3.06
C GLY A 167 17.77 -13.68 3.80
N ASP A 168 17.77 -13.38 5.09
CA ASP A 168 18.91 -13.68 5.92
C ASP A 168 18.85 -15.14 6.37
N THR A 169 19.93 -15.61 6.94
CA THR A 169 20.04 -16.98 7.44
C THR A 169 18.99 -17.32 8.50
N TRP A 170 18.35 -16.31 9.05
CA TRP A 170 17.32 -16.45 10.05
C TRP A 170 16.00 -17.00 9.46
N ASN A 171 15.59 -16.51 8.29
CA ASN A 171 14.40 -16.97 7.59
C ASN A 171 14.48 -18.43 7.21
N ILE A 172 15.67 -18.88 6.87
CA ILE A 172 15.95 -20.27 6.55
C ILE A 172 15.79 -21.15 7.78
N ARG A 173 16.22 -20.68 8.96
CA ARG A 173 16.10 -21.41 10.22
C ARG A 173 14.64 -21.60 10.63
N ALA A 174 13.81 -20.61 10.41
CA ALA A 174 12.39 -20.69 10.71
C ALA A 174 11.61 -21.57 9.72
N GLY A 175 12.23 -21.99 8.61
CA GLY A 175 11.55 -22.72 7.55
C GLY A 175 10.57 -21.85 6.74
N TYR A 176 10.50 -20.57 7.05
CA TYR A 176 9.69 -19.58 6.36
C TYR A 176 10.62 -18.58 5.71
N PRO A 177 10.77 -18.59 4.40
CA PRO A 177 11.43 -17.48 3.73
C PRO A 177 10.55 -16.26 3.93
N ILE A 178 10.97 -15.37 4.79
CA ILE A 178 10.30 -14.12 5.01
C ILE A 178 10.09 -13.47 3.65
N ASN A 179 8.84 -13.10 3.38
CA ASN A 179 8.48 -12.28 2.25
C ASN A 179 8.93 -12.83 0.90
N THR A 180 9.56 -13.99 0.89
CA THR A 180 9.94 -14.69 -0.31
C THR A 180 8.93 -15.78 -0.60
N PHE A 181 7.68 -15.44 -0.71
CA PHE A 181 6.82 -16.30 -1.48
C PHE A 181 7.29 -16.20 -2.94
N VAL A 182 8.45 -16.74 -3.20
CA VAL A 182 8.92 -16.96 -4.54
C VAL A 182 8.15 -18.17 -5.04
N TYR A 183 7.08 -17.86 -5.67
CA TYR A 183 6.29 -18.85 -6.36
C TYR A 183 7.03 -19.29 -7.63
N ASP A 184 7.29 -20.59 -7.75
CA ASP A 184 7.68 -21.18 -9.01
C ASP A 184 6.40 -21.67 -9.72
N PRO A 185 5.97 -21.06 -10.83
CA PRO A 185 4.77 -21.50 -11.55
C PRO A 185 4.90 -22.92 -12.12
N LYS A 186 6.10 -23.50 -12.13
CA LYS A 186 6.34 -24.88 -12.58
C LYS A 186 6.29 -25.89 -11.43
N ASP A 187 6.34 -25.42 -10.20
CA ASP A 187 6.29 -26.27 -9.01
C ASP A 187 5.41 -25.57 -7.96
N PRO A 188 4.08 -25.73 -8.09
CA PRO A 188 3.12 -25.09 -7.20
C PRO A 188 3.24 -25.50 -5.74
N ASP A 189 3.85 -26.62 -5.43
CA ASP A 189 4.06 -27.09 -4.06
C ASP A 189 5.27 -26.43 -3.39
N ARG A 190 6.07 -25.70 -4.16
CA ARG A 190 7.24 -24.97 -3.68
C ARG A 190 6.97 -23.49 -3.52
N VAL A 191 6.14 -23.16 -2.56
CA VAL A 191 5.85 -21.76 -2.32
C VAL A 191 7.01 -21.02 -1.68
N SER A 192 8.01 -21.67 -1.13
CA SER A 192 8.88 -20.84 -0.33
C SER A 192 10.13 -21.47 0.27
N SER A 193 10.34 -22.72 0.07
CA SER A 193 11.46 -23.42 0.70
C SER A 193 12.67 -23.61 -0.22
N ASP A 194 12.70 -22.96 -1.38
CA ASP A 194 13.81 -23.10 -2.30
C ASP A 194 15.01 -22.29 -1.82
N ILE A 195 15.87 -22.97 -1.07
CA ILE A 195 17.15 -22.45 -0.58
C ILE A 195 18.05 -21.95 -1.73
N SER A 196 17.84 -22.43 -2.98
CA SER A 196 18.62 -21.99 -4.13
C SER A 196 18.30 -20.52 -4.54
N ARG A 197 17.21 -19.97 -4.03
CA ARG A 197 16.76 -18.59 -4.27
C ARG A 197 17.03 -17.65 -3.10
N LEU A 198 17.97 -18.01 -2.27
CA LEU A 198 18.48 -17.13 -1.22
C LEU A 198 18.91 -15.77 -1.79
N GLY A 199 18.29 -14.72 -1.29
CA GLY A 199 18.51 -13.35 -1.77
C GLY A 199 17.44 -12.87 -2.77
N GLU A 200 16.57 -13.73 -3.29
CA GLU A 200 15.37 -13.28 -3.99
C GLU A 200 14.31 -12.87 -2.98
N ARG A 201 13.73 -11.69 -3.17
CA ARG A 201 12.68 -11.14 -2.30
C ARG A 201 11.34 -11.27 -2.97
N GLY A 202 10.34 -11.66 -2.19
CA GLY A 202 8.95 -11.74 -2.63
C GLY A 202 8.11 -10.58 -2.10
N PHE A 203 6.81 -10.79 -2.06
CA PHE A 203 5.89 -9.84 -1.45
C PHE A 203 6.14 -9.70 0.04
N ILE A 204 5.86 -8.52 0.56
CA ILE A 204 5.77 -8.25 2.00
C ILE A 204 4.38 -8.61 2.49
N PHE A 205 4.26 -8.91 3.77
CA PHE A 205 3.00 -9.23 4.40
C PHE A 205 2.14 -7.98 4.62
N ARG A 206 0.87 -8.17 4.84
CA ARG A 206 -0.17 -7.17 4.75
C ARG A 206 -0.16 -6.16 5.89
N ILE A 207 -0.08 -6.62 7.16
CA ILE A 207 -0.21 -5.76 8.33
C ILE A 207 0.94 -5.98 9.29
N ILE A 208 1.55 -4.88 9.69
CA ILE A 208 2.65 -4.80 10.65
C ILE A 208 2.10 -4.40 12.01
N ASP A 209 2.65 -4.96 13.08
CA ASP A 209 2.57 -4.36 14.40
C ASP A 209 3.55 -3.18 14.45
N ALA A 210 3.00 -1.97 14.42
CA ALA A 210 3.82 -0.77 14.38
C ALA A 210 4.59 -0.53 15.69
N ASP A 211 4.13 -1.03 16.83
CA ASP A 211 4.83 -0.91 18.11
C ASP A 211 5.92 -1.96 18.32
N GLY A 212 5.96 -2.96 17.45
CA GLY A 212 6.92 -4.05 17.59
C GLY A 212 6.58 -5.00 18.73
N ASN A 213 5.31 -5.06 19.15
CA ASN A 213 4.87 -5.98 20.19
C ASN A 213 4.63 -7.38 19.65
N TYR A 214 5.20 -8.36 20.31
CA TYR A 214 5.36 -9.74 19.86
C TYR A 214 4.14 -10.65 20.02
N LEU A 215 2.98 -10.15 20.43
CA LEU A 215 1.94 -11.03 20.92
C LEU A 215 0.73 -11.08 19.97
N VAL A 216 0.97 -11.45 18.74
CA VAL A 216 -0.11 -11.92 17.87
C VAL A 216 -0.37 -13.38 18.18
N THR A 217 -1.63 -13.73 18.43
CA THR A 217 -2.02 -15.13 18.48
C THR A 217 -2.01 -15.64 17.05
N ASP A 218 -1.14 -16.60 16.77
CA ASP A 218 -1.13 -17.28 15.50
C ASP A 218 -2.52 -17.90 15.28
N PRO A 219 -3.25 -17.50 14.24
CA PRO A 219 -4.57 -18.06 13.96
C PRO A 219 -4.51 -19.55 13.60
N MET A 220 -3.34 -20.06 13.22
CA MET A 220 -3.14 -21.46 12.83
C MET A 220 -3.08 -22.40 14.01
N ASP A 221 -2.34 -22.06 15.05
CA ASP A 221 -2.10 -22.97 16.17
C ASP A 221 -2.53 -22.40 17.54
N GLY A 222 -3.05 -21.19 17.58
CA GLY A 222 -3.46 -20.50 18.77
C GLY A 222 -2.31 -20.10 19.69
N LYS A 223 -1.06 -20.31 19.27
CA LYS A 223 0.09 -19.88 20.04
C LYS A 223 0.36 -18.42 19.82
N LYS A 224 0.78 -17.78 20.88
CA LYS A 224 1.30 -16.43 20.81
C LYS A 224 2.69 -16.49 20.20
N SER A 225 2.78 -16.19 18.94
CA SER A 225 4.05 -16.03 18.25
C SER A 225 3.97 -14.78 17.40
N ILE A 226 5.11 -14.28 17.06
CA ILE A 226 5.22 -13.37 15.93
C ILE A 226 4.84 -14.19 14.71
N ALA A 227 3.87 -13.76 13.96
CA ALA A 227 3.35 -14.39 12.78
C ALA A 227 4.45 -15.07 11.93
N GLY A 228 4.72 -16.32 12.18
CA GLY A 228 5.73 -17.11 11.50
C GLY A 228 7.21 -16.76 11.78
N PHE A 229 7.51 -15.75 12.62
CA PHE A 229 8.89 -15.27 12.84
C PHE A 229 9.19 -15.01 14.31
N PRO A 230 9.18 -16.06 15.17
CA PRO A 230 9.29 -15.91 16.63
C PRO A 230 10.59 -15.23 17.10
N ASP A 231 11.61 -15.24 16.28
CA ASP A 231 12.94 -14.69 16.63
C ASP A 231 13.25 -13.39 15.89
N ASN A 232 12.29 -12.83 15.14
CA ASN A 232 12.51 -11.60 14.40
C ASN A 232 12.25 -10.37 15.27
N ASP A 233 13.29 -9.73 15.72
CA ASP A 233 13.25 -8.51 16.49
C ASP A 233 13.19 -7.22 15.67
N ARG A 234 12.99 -7.32 14.34
CA ARG A 234 13.05 -6.18 13.43
C ARG A 234 11.69 -5.71 12.95
N LEU A 235 10.85 -6.64 12.58
CA LEU A 235 9.53 -6.35 12.02
C LEU A 235 8.54 -7.42 12.45
N HIS A 236 7.44 -6.99 13.03
CA HIS A 236 6.39 -7.86 13.53
C HIS A 236 5.16 -7.74 12.65
N TRP A 237 4.63 -8.88 12.20
CA TRP A 237 3.49 -8.95 11.32
C TRP A 237 2.24 -9.39 12.06
N THR A 238 1.18 -8.59 11.98
CA THR A 238 -0.13 -8.91 12.56
C THR A 238 -0.98 -9.71 11.58
N ASP A 239 -0.90 -9.40 10.30
CA ASP A 239 -1.48 -10.20 9.22
C ASP A 239 -0.39 -10.52 8.19
N TRP A 240 -0.06 -11.78 8.07
CA TRP A 240 1.03 -12.31 7.26
C TRP A 240 0.61 -12.84 5.89
N LYS A 241 -0.52 -12.36 5.37
CA LYS A 241 -0.91 -12.62 3.98
C LYS A 241 -0.17 -11.67 3.04
N PRO A 242 0.60 -12.18 2.07
CA PRO A 242 1.30 -11.34 1.09
C PRO A 242 0.36 -10.98 -0.05
N VAL A 243 -0.53 -10.03 0.18
CA VAL A 243 -1.58 -9.65 -0.77
C VAL A 243 -1.05 -8.71 -1.85
N ALA A 244 -1.45 -8.93 -3.09
CA ALA A 244 -0.93 -8.21 -4.25
C ALA A 244 -1.27 -6.71 -4.23
N GLY A 245 -2.42 -6.31 -3.72
CA GLY A 245 -2.86 -4.91 -3.68
C GLY A 245 -1.96 -4.05 -2.81
N GLU A 246 -1.75 -4.47 -1.57
CA GLU A 246 -0.89 -3.78 -0.61
C GLU A 246 0.55 -3.69 -1.13
N ASN A 247 1.04 -4.73 -1.81
CA ASN A 247 2.36 -4.72 -2.42
C ASN A 247 2.45 -3.79 -3.63
N ALA A 248 1.36 -3.59 -4.39
CA ALA A 248 1.31 -2.58 -5.45
C ALA A 248 1.42 -1.17 -4.87
N TRP A 249 0.72 -0.90 -3.76
CA TRP A 249 0.77 0.40 -3.08
C TRP A 249 2.15 0.66 -2.45
N ALA A 250 2.80 -0.36 -1.89
CA ALA A 250 4.19 -0.23 -1.45
C ALA A 250 5.13 0.18 -2.60
N VAL A 251 4.94 -0.37 -3.81
CA VAL A 251 5.71 0.05 -4.99
C VAL A 251 5.36 1.48 -5.40
N ILE A 252 4.07 1.83 -5.44
CA ILE A 252 3.63 3.19 -5.78
C ILE A 252 4.28 4.21 -4.83
N ALA A 253 4.20 3.96 -3.52
CA ALA A 253 4.78 4.85 -2.51
C ALA A 253 6.30 4.94 -2.63
N ALA A 254 6.99 3.82 -2.72
CA ALA A 254 8.43 3.77 -2.90
C ALA A 254 8.87 4.57 -4.15
N MET A 255 8.12 4.47 -5.26
CA MET A 255 8.42 5.22 -6.48
C MET A 255 8.13 6.72 -6.35
N GLN A 256 7.11 7.14 -5.58
CA GLN A 256 6.86 8.55 -5.26
C GLN A 256 8.00 9.13 -4.42
N VAL A 257 8.40 8.41 -3.35
CA VAL A 257 9.54 8.81 -2.51
C VAL A 257 10.83 8.88 -3.34
N TYR A 258 11.08 7.86 -4.17
CA TYR A 258 12.25 7.83 -5.04
C TYR A 258 12.27 9.00 -6.01
N HIS A 259 11.15 9.27 -6.67
CA HIS A 259 11.02 10.40 -7.60
C HIS A 259 11.32 11.72 -6.89
N LYS A 260 10.68 11.95 -5.75
CA LYS A 260 10.88 13.20 -4.99
C LYS A 260 12.30 13.40 -4.49
N LYS A 261 13.00 12.33 -4.13
CA LYS A 261 14.39 12.40 -3.63
C LYS A 261 15.43 12.57 -4.73
N TYR A 262 15.21 11.98 -5.89
CA TYR A 262 16.28 11.77 -6.87
C TYR A 262 16.02 12.33 -8.27
N PHE A 263 14.81 12.80 -8.57
CA PHE A 263 14.53 13.40 -9.86
C PHE A 263 14.97 14.86 -9.92
N ASP A 264 15.89 15.17 -10.82
CA ASP A 264 16.30 16.54 -11.15
C ASP A 264 15.38 17.06 -12.27
N SER A 265 14.36 17.85 -11.91
CA SER A 265 13.38 18.37 -12.87
C SER A 265 14.00 19.34 -13.88
N ALA A 266 15.08 20.03 -13.52
CA ALA A 266 15.77 20.94 -14.43
C ALA A 266 16.52 20.19 -15.55
N LYS A 267 16.99 18.99 -15.27
CA LYS A 267 17.71 18.14 -16.24
C LYS A 267 16.86 17.02 -16.82
N GLY A 268 15.68 16.73 -16.21
CA GLY A 268 14.84 15.61 -16.61
C GLY A 268 15.46 14.22 -16.37
N VAL A 269 16.32 14.08 -15.36
CA VAL A 269 17.08 12.85 -15.07
C VAL A 269 17.07 12.52 -13.59
N TYR A 270 17.33 11.27 -13.25
CA TYR A 270 17.48 10.82 -11.88
C TYR A 270 18.96 10.88 -11.43
N ALA A 271 19.23 11.55 -10.31
CA ALA A 271 20.57 11.72 -9.78
C ALA A 271 21.22 10.42 -9.26
N ARG A 272 20.40 9.45 -8.81
CA ARG A 272 20.83 8.11 -8.36
C ARG A 272 19.92 7.02 -8.93
N PRO A 273 20.09 6.63 -10.17
CA PRO A 273 19.10 5.78 -10.84
C PRO A 273 18.97 4.36 -10.29
N LEU A 274 19.95 3.79 -9.57
CA LEU A 274 19.96 2.35 -9.32
C LEU A 274 20.28 1.92 -7.87
N GLY A 275 20.50 2.84 -6.93
CA GLY A 275 21.08 2.50 -5.63
C GLY A 275 20.26 2.81 -4.39
N SER A 276 18.99 3.19 -4.51
CA SER A 276 18.15 3.48 -3.33
C SER A 276 17.37 2.25 -2.88
N VAL A 277 17.06 2.20 -1.60
CA VAL A 277 16.24 1.13 -1.03
C VAL A 277 14.84 1.11 -1.68
N GLU A 278 14.28 2.28 -1.96
CA GLU A 278 12.96 2.44 -2.56
C GLU A 278 12.89 1.76 -3.93
N LEU A 279 13.86 2.04 -4.81
CA LEU A 279 13.88 1.44 -6.15
C LEU A 279 14.19 -0.06 -6.10
N GLN A 280 15.08 -0.49 -5.20
CA GLN A 280 15.38 -1.91 -5.05
C GLN A 280 14.16 -2.68 -4.55
N LEU A 281 13.50 -2.19 -3.51
CA LEU A 281 12.25 -2.77 -2.98
C LEU A 281 11.20 -2.86 -4.09
N ALA A 282 10.93 -1.75 -4.77
CA ALA A 282 9.94 -1.69 -5.85
C ALA A 282 10.23 -2.71 -6.96
N ARG A 283 11.49 -2.90 -7.33
CA ARG A 283 11.89 -3.90 -8.35
C ARG A 283 11.65 -5.33 -7.90
N GLU A 284 11.95 -5.65 -6.62
CA GLU A 284 11.76 -6.99 -6.09
C GLU A 284 10.26 -7.35 -5.95
N LEU A 285 9.45 -6.42 -5.43
CA LEU A 285 8.01 -6.61 -5.37
C LEU A 285 7.40 -6.74 -6.77
N ALA A 286 7.83 -5.91 -7.72
CA ALA A 286 7.39 -5.99 -9.11
C ALA A 286 7.79 -7.32 -9.78
N ARG A 287 8.97 -7.86 -9.44
CA ARG A 287 9.40 -9.18 -9.92
C ARG A 287 8.46 -10.27 -9.42
N ALA A 288 8.13 -10.25 -8.12
CA ALA A 288 7.19 -11.20 -7.53
C ALA A 288 5.79 -11.10 -8.17
N ALA A 289 5.30 -9.88 -8.42
CA ALA A 289 4.02 -9.68 -9.10
C ALA A 289 4.01 -10.23 -10.53
N MET A 290 5.08 -10.03 -11.29
CA MET A 290 5.19 -10.58 -12.66
C MET A 290 5.19 -12.11 -12.68
N ILE A 291 5.71 -12.77 -11.64
CA ILE A 291 5.64 -14.23 -11.50
C ILE A 291 4.18 -14.69 -11.28
N LEU A 292 3.40 -13.90 -10.56
CA LEU A 292 1.98 -14.18 -10.28
C LEU A 292 1.04 -13.80 -11.44
N GLN A 293 1.55 -13.24 -12.54
CA GLN A 293 0.72 -12.86 -13.67
C GLN A 293 0.19 -14.10 -14.40
N SER A 294 -1.12 -14.23 -14.45
CA SER A 294 -1.82 -15.37 -15.04
C SER A 294 -1.89 -15.28 -16.57
N GLU A 295 -2.39 -16.32 -17.21
CA GLU A 295 -2.65 -16.36 -18.66
C GLU A 295 -3.72 -15.35 -19.13
N THR A 296 -4.59 -14.88 -18.24
CA THR A 296 -5.50 -13.75 -18.52
C THR A 296 -4.75 -12.43 -18.59
N GLY A 297 -3.55 -12.37 -18.02
CA GLY A 297 -2.73 -11.18 -17.87
C GLY A 297 -2.93 -10.47 -16.53
N GLY A 298 -3.90 -10.89 -15.72
CA GLY A 298 -4.10 -10.38 -14.37
C GLY A 298 -3.15 -11.03 -13.36
N ILE A 299 -2.75 -10.26 -12.36
CA ILE A 299 -1.93 -10.70 -11.24
C ILE A 299 -2.83 -11.33 -10.20
N ARG A 300 -2.49 -12.53 -9.75
CA ARG A 300 -3.20 -13.26 -8.70
C ARG A 300 -3.15 -12.49 -7.38
N MET A 301 -4.14 -12.69 -6.52
CA MET A 301 -4.23 -11.93 -5.26
C MET A 301 -3.07 -12.20 -4.30
N ALA A 302 -2.56 -13.44 -4.27
CA ALA A 302 -1.38 -13.78 -3.47
C ALA A 302 -0.70 -15.04 -4.02
N PRO A 303 0.52 -15.37 -3.56
CA PRO A 303 1.20 -16.62 -3.90
C PRO A 303 0.43 -17.86 -3.46
N LEU A 304 0.74 -18.99 -4.11
CA LEU A 304 0.24 -20.28 -3.72
C LEU A 304 0.62 -20.60 -2.25
N GLY A 305 -0.26 -21.24 -1.52
CA GLY A 305 -0.05 -21.56 -0.12
C GLY A 305 -0.33 -20.40 0.85
N THR A 306 -0.83 -19.29 0.35
CA THR A 306 -1.27 -18.18 1.21
C THR A 306 -2.51 -18.60 2.01
N TYR A 307 -2.42 -18.43 3.31
CA TYR A 307 -3.47 -18.77 4.25
C TYR A 307 -4.76 -17.97 4.01
N ARG A 308 -5.91 -18.66 3.97
CA ARG A 308 -7.19 -18.04 3.63
C ARG A 308 -7.88 -17.40 4.83
N GLY A 309 -7.95 -18.10 5.94
CA GLY A 309 -8.88 -17.81 7.00
C GLY A 309 -8.26 -17.64 8.38
N LEU A 310 -9.14 -17.32 9.32
CA LEU A 310 -8.82 -17.15 10.74
C LEU A 310 -9.36 -18.30 11.60
N LYS A 311 -10.08 -19.25 11.00
CA LYS A 311 -10.73 -20.36 11.72
C LYS A 311 -9.99 -21.67 11.43
N LYS A 312 -9.87 -22.46 12.48
CA LYS A 312 -9.22 -23.79 12.42
C LYS A 312 -9.88 -24.74 11.40
N GLU A 313 -11.17 -24.57 11.14
CA GLU A 313 -11.90 -25.30 10.12
C GLU A 313 -11.50 -24.89 8.70
N GLU A 314 -11.02 -23.67 8.53
CA GLU A 314 -10.53 -23.13 7.25
C GLU A 314 -9.08 -23.53 6.97
N GLU A 315 -8.36 -24.07 7.97
CA GLU A 315 -7.01 -24.64 7.78
C GLU A 315 -7.01 -25.85 6.82
N LYS A 316 -8.10 -26.60 6.77
CA LYS A 316 -8.23 -27.69 5.81
C LYS A 316 -8.22 -27.19 4.37
N ASP A 317 -8.67 -25.98 4.15
CA ASP A 317 -8.68 -25.31 2.86
C ASP A 317 -7.31 -24.71 2.48
N PHE A 318 -6.40 -24.62 3.43
CA PHE A 318 -5.06 -24.09 3.23
C PHE A 318 -4.28 -24.84 2.13
N ASN A 319 -4.38 -26.15 2.12
CA ASN A 319 -3.71 -26.99 1.13
C ASN A 319 -4.61 -27.40 -0.05
N GLU A 320 -5.93 -27.30 0.08
CA GLU A 320 -6.86 -27.86 -0.89
C GLU A 320 -7.45 -26.83 -1.83
N ASN A 321 -7.58 -25.56 -1.42
CA ASN A 321 -8.34 -24.59 -2.21
C ASN A 321 -7.56 -23.35 -2.68
N ASN A 322 -6.30 -23.18 -2.39
CA ASN A 322 -5.46 -22.05 -2.89
C ASN A 322 -6.22 -20.74 -3.18
N TRP A 323 -7.18 -20.41 -2.32
CA TRP A 323 -8.19 -19.38 -2.59
C TRP A 323 -7.57 -18.06 -3.07
N TRP A 324 -6.53 -17.58 -2.38
CA TRP A 324 -5.86 -16.32 -2.73
C TRP A 324 -5.12 -16.40 -4.07
N TYR A 325 -4.55 -17.57 -4.37
CA TYR A 325 -3.84 -17.81 -5.62
C TYR A 325 -4.80 -18.01 -6.80
N ASP A 326 -5.96 -18.60 -6.56
CA ASP A 326 -6.98 -18.85 -7.58
C ASP A 326 -7.92 -17.65 -7.79
N HIS A 327 -7.62 -16.52 -7.17
CA HIS A 327 -8.37 -15.27 -7.36
C HIS A 327 -7.49 -14.16 -7.94
N ILE A 328 -8.12 -13.29 -8.69
CA ILE A 328 -7.55 -12.05 -9.23
C ILE A 328 -8.51 -10.92 -8.86
N SER A 329 -8.04 -9.92 -8.11
CA SER A 329 -8.77 -8.68 -7.83
C SER A 329 -8.53 -7.67 -8.94
N THR A 330 -9.58 -7.04 -9.43
CA THR A 330 -9.46 -5.98 -10.44
C THR A 330 -8.82 -4.73 -9.84
N GLU A 331 -9.18 -4.36 -8.61
CA GLU A 331 -8.55 -3.24 -7.89
C GLU A 331 -7.03 -3.44 -7.76
N ASN A 332 -6.58 -4.60 -7.26
CA ASN A 332 -5.16 -4.90 -7.13
C ASN A 332 -4.42 -4.76 -8.48
N ASN A 333 -5.07 -5.14 -9.56
CA ASN A 333 -4.49 -5.04 -10.90
C ASN A 333 -4.44 -3.60 -11.44
N ILE A 334 -5.42 -2.77 -11.08
CA ILE A 334 -5.37 -1.32 -11.37
C ILE A 334 -4.17 -0.70 -10.66
N SER A 335 -3.97 -1.01 -9.38
CA SER A 335 -2.84 -0.54 -8.59
C SER A 335 -1.50 -1.02 -9.16
N TRP A 336 -1.41 -2.30 -9.58
CA TRP A 336 -0.21 -2.81 -10.27
C TRP A 336 0.05 -2.14 -11.62
N TYR A 337 -0.99 -1.76 -12.36
CA TYR A 337 -0.81 -1.00 -13.60
C TYR A 337 -0.10 0.33 -13.33
N ALA A 338 -0.50 1.06 -12.28
CA ALA A 338 0.18 2.29 -11.87
C ALA A 338 1.63 2.02 -11.43
N ALA A 339 1.84 1.01 -10.58
CA ALA A 339 3.15 0.61 -10.09
C ALA A 339 4.13 0.28 -11.24
N PHE A 340 3.71 -0.55 -12.19
CA PHE A 340 4.53 -0.87 -13.37
C PHE A 340 4.76 0.35 -14.27
N ARG A 341 3.77 1.22 -14.42
CA ARG A 341 3.92 2.46 -15.17
C ARG A 341 5.00 3.35 -14.58
N MET A 342 4.97 3.56 -13.26
CA MET A 342 5.99 4.34 -12.55
C MET A 342 7.38 3.72 -12.69
N LEU A 343 7.49 2.41 -12.50
CA LEU A 343 8.75 1.68 -12.71
C LEU A 343 9.26 1.81 -14.15
N TYR A 344 8.38 1.69 -15.13
CA TYR A 344 8.75 1.88 -16.54
C TYR A 344 9.22 3.31 -16.82
N GLN A 345 8.53 4.31 -16.29
CA GLN A 345 8.91 5.72 -16.42
C GLN A 345 10.30 6.00 -15.85
N VAL A 346 10.62 5.41 -14.69
CA VAL A 346 11.90 5.62 -14.00
C VAL A 346 13.04 4.82 -14.62
N THR A 347 12.78 3.57 -15.01
CA THR A 347 13.85 2.62 -15.39
C THR A 347 13.97 2.42 -16.89
N GLY A 348 12.90 2.63 -17.66
CA GLY A 348 12.84 2.30 -19.08
C GLY A 348 12.84 0.80 -19.40
N GLU A 349 12.68 -0.07 -18.39
CA GLU A 349 12.75 -1.52 -18.57
C GLU A 349 11.46 -2.09 -19.22
N ASP A 350 11.55 -2.61 -20.43
CA ASP A 350 10.40 -3.12 -21.22
C ASP A 350 9.59 -4.22 -20.53
N LYS A 351 10.16 -4.93 -19.54
CA LYS A 351 9.43 -5.94 -18.77
C LYS A 351 8.19 -5.36 -18.07
N TYR A 352 8.29 -4.13 -17.56
CA TYR A 352 7.17 -3.46 -16.89
C TYR A 352 6.09 -3.06 -17.90
N LYS A 353 6.48 -2.61 -19.07
CA LYS A 353 5.54 -2.34 -20.17
C LYS A 353 4.79 -3.61 -20.60
N LYS A 354 5.48 -4.74 -20.70
CA LYS A 354 4.85 -6.04 -21.01
C LYS A 354 3.86 -6.46 -19.91
N ALA A 355 4.21 -6.26 -18.66
CA ALA A 355 3.32 -6.53 -17.54
C ALA A 355 2.05 -5.66 -17.57
N MET A 356 2.18 -4.36 -17.89
CA MET A 356 1.04 -3.46 -18.11
C MET A 356 0.12 -3.93 -19.25
N GLU A 357 0.68 -4.37 -20.38
CA GLU A 357 -0.12 -4.91 -21.48
C GLU A 357 -0.86 -6.20 -21.09
N GLY A 358 -0.25 -7.01 -20.21
CA GLY A 358 -0.93 -8.15 -19.58
C GLY A 358 -2.13 -7.69 -18.77
N ILE A 359 -1.95 -6.73 -17.88
CA ILE A 359 -3.06 -6.18 -17.06
C ILE A 359 -4.15 -5.58 -17.96
N LYS A 360 -3.78 -4.86 -19.01
CA LYS A 360 -4.75 -4.34 -19.97
C LYS A 360 -5.58 -5.44 -20.64
N LYS A 361 -4.96 -6.60 -20.96
CA LYS A 361 -5.69 -7.78 -21.45
C LYS A 361 -6.68 -8.29 -20.41
N TYR A 362 -6.26 -8.37 -19.12
CA TYR A 362 -7.12 -8.77 -18.02
C TYR A 362 -8.29 -7.79 -17.80
N LEU A 363 -8.05 -6.49 -17.86
CA LEU A 363 -9.11 -5.49 -17.71
C LEU A 363 -10.19 -5.64 -18.79
N ARG A 364 -9.81 -6.01 -20.03
CA ARG A 364 -10.81 -6.34 -21.07
C ARG A 364 -11.59 -7.61 -20.76
N PHE A 365 -10.97 -8.58 -20.11
CA PHE A 365 -11.63 -9.82 -19.71
C PHE A 365 -12.69 -9.59 -18.62
N VAL A 366 -12.48 -8.63 -17.72
CA VAL A 366 -13.42 -8.30 -16.64
C VAL A 366 -14.32 -7.09 -16.94
N TRP A 367 -14.31 -6.59 -18.16
CA TRP A 367 -15.19 -5.50 -18.58
C TRP A 367 -16.57 -6.02 -18.96
N ASP A 368 -17.63 -5.41 -18.42
CA ASP A 368 -19.01 -5.65 -18.84
C ASP A 368 -19.45 -4.56 -19.83
N GLU A 369 -19.49 -4.90 -21.12
CA GLU A 369 -19.91 -3.96 -22.17
C GLU A 369 -21.34 -3.47 -22.01
N LYS A 370 -22.22 -4.29 -21.42
CA LYS A 370 -23.62 -3.94 -21.22
C LYS A 370 -23.81 -2.88 -20.15
N GLN A 371 -23.09 -3.05 -19.04
CA GLN A 371 -23.19 -2.16 -17.88
C GLN A 371 -22.22 -0.99 -17.99
N GLY A 372 -21.18 -1.10 -18.81
CA GLY A 372 -20.10 -0.11 -18.90
C GLY A 372 -19.26 -0.03 -17.61
N MET A 373 -19.04 -1.18 -16.97
CA MET A 373 -18.35 -1.27 -15.68
C MET A 373 -17.41 -2.48 -15.64
N PHE A 374 -16.48 -2.45 -14.69
CA PHE A 374 -15.62 -3.60 -14.40
C PHE A 374 -16.26 -4.50 -13.33
N TYR A 375 -16.15 -5.80 -13.51
CA TYR A 375 -16.35 -6.76 -12.42
C TYR A 375 -15.22 -6.68 -11.40
N GLN A 376 -15.52 -7.04 -10.14
CA GLN A 376 -14.56 -6.95 -9.04
C GLN A 376 -13.34 -7.85 -9.21
N GLY A 377 -13.42 -8.91 -10.02
CA GLY A 377 -12.33 -9.84 -10.19
C GLY A 377 -12.64 -11.05 -11.05
N ALA A 378 -11.79 -12.04 -10.92
CA ALA A 378 -11.94 -13.35 -11.55
C ALA A 378 -11.44 -14.45 -10.60
N PHE A 379 -11.92 -15.67 -10.79
CA PHE A 379 -11.47 -16.84 -10.05
C PHE A 379 -11.25 -18.03 -10.98
N TYR A 380 -10.31 -18.89 -10.60
CA TYR A 380 -10.00 -20.09 -11.36
C TYR A 380 -10.91 -21.22 -10.92
N LYS A 381 -11.67 -21.79 -11.86
CA LYS A 381 -12.62 -22.87 -11.61
C LYS A 381 -12.73 -23.81 -12.79
N GLY A 382 -12.64 -25.12 -12.54
CA GLY A 382 -12.80 -26.11 -13.59
C GLY A 382 -11.78 -25.99 -14.74
N GLY A 383 -10.56 -25.60 -14.44
CA GLY A 383 -9.49 -25.47 -15.44
C GLY A 383 -9.49 -24.16 -16.22
N GLN A 384 -10.32 -23.18 -15.86
CA GLN A 384 -10.42 -21.90 -16.56
C GLN A 384 -10.71 -20.72 -15.63
N TRP A 385 -10.35 -19.52 -16.05
CA TRP A 385 -10.72 -18.28 -15.38
C TRP A 385 -12.15 -17.89 -15.67
N VAL A 386 -12.89 -17.55 -14.61
CA VAL A 386 -14.28 -17.12 -14.67
C VAL A 386 -14.41 -15.77 -13.98
N VAL A 387 -15.14 -14.86 -14.59
CA VAL A 387 -15.36 -13.51 -14.05
C VAL A 387 -16.25 -13.58 -12.80
N ALA A 388 -15.84 -12.90 -11.72
CA ALA A 388 -16.60 -12.77 -10.48
C ALA A 388 -17.69 -11.69 -10.64
N ARG A 389 -18.95 -12.13 -10.76
CA ARG A 389 -20.09 -11.25 -11.07
C ARG A 389 -20.92 -10.87 -9.84
N GLU A 390 -20.60 -11.42 -8.68
CA GLU A 390 -21.49 -11.46 -7.53
C GLU A 390 -21.55 -10.15 -6.75
N ASN A 391 -20.44 -9.44 -6.67
CA ASN A 391 -20.36 -8.21 -5.87
C ASN A 391 -19.88 -7.04 -6.72
N PHE A 392 -20.48 -5.90 -6.52
CA PHE A 392 -19.98 -4.64 -7.04
C PHE A 392 -18.90 -4.09 -6.09
N ALA A 393 -17.82 -3.52 -6.65
CA ALA A 393 -16.79 -2.84 -5.91
C ALA A 393 -16.61 -1.42 -6.48
N LEU A 394 -16.76 -0.42 -5.63
CA LEU A 394 -16.72 0.98 -6.07
C LEU A 394 -15.31 1.42 -6.47
N ASP A 395 -14.32 1.07 -5.68
CA ASP A 395 -12.91 1.42 -5.89
C ASP A 395 -12.43 0.97 -7.28
N VAL A 396 -12.86 -0.20 -7.73
CA VAL A 396 -12.58 -0.69 -9.09
C VAL A 396 -13.00 0.31 -10.15
N GLN A 397 -14.15 0.95 -9.98
CA GLN A 397 -14.68 1.91 -10.96
C GLN A 397 -13.95 3.26 -10.86
N ALA A 398 -13.89 3.83 -9.65
CA ALA A 398 -13.31 5.14 -9.42
C ALA A 398 -11.79 5.14 -9.69
N TRP A 399 -11.06 4.18 -9.13
CA TRP A 399 -9.61 4.09 -9.32
C TRP A 399 -9.21 3.73 -10.74
N SER A 400 -10.07 3.06 -11.51
CA SER A 400 -9.85 2.90 -12.96
C SER A 400 -9.76 4.25 -13.66
N ILE A 401 -10.64 5.19 -13.31
CA ILE A 401 -10.62 6.54 -13.88
C ILE A 401 -9.35 7.27 -13.46
N ASP A 402 -8.96 7.18 -12.19
CA ASP A 402 -7.77 7.83 -11.66
C ASP A 402 -6.47 7.27 -12.23
N CYS A 403 -6.38 5.95 -12.29
CA CYS A 403 -5.18 5.25 -12.69
C CYS A 403 -4.97 5.23 -14.21
N LEU A 404 -6.02 4.86 -14.95
CA LEU A 404 -5.93 4.68 -16.41
C LEU A 404 -6.11 6.01 -17.16
N GLY A 405 -6.91 6.88 -16.60
CA GLY A 405 -7.34 8.14 -17.20
C GLY A 405 -8.54 7.97 -18.14
N PRO A 406 -9.44 8.96 -18.21
CA PRO A 406 -10.64 8.90 -19.05
C PRO A 406 -10.35 8.69 -20.54
N GLU A 407 -9.26 9.25 -21.05
CA GLU A 407 -8.84 9.13 -22.43
C GLU A 407 -8.52 7.67 -22.83
N ASN A 408 -7.79 6.96 -21.97
CA ASN A 408 -7.47 5.55 -22.18
C ASN A 408 -8.70 4.65 -22.01
N LEU A 409 -9.56 4.94 -21.04
CA LEU A 409 -10.80 4.19 -20.85
C LEU A 409 -11.70 4.27 -22.08
N ASP A 410 -11.92 5.48 -22.61
CA ASP A 410 -12.69 5.67 -23.83
C ASP A 410 -12.03 5.02 -25.07
N ALA A 411 -10.70 5.04 -25.16
CA ALA A 411 -9.97 4.39 -26.24
C ALA A 411 -9.97 2.86 -26.16
N TRP A 412 -10.06 2.28 -24.96
CA TRP A 412 -9.97 0.82 -24.78
C TRP A 412 -11.33 0.12 -24.73
N PHE A 413 -12.34 0.79 -24.18
CA PHE A 413 -13.65 0.20 -23.89
C PHE A 413 -14.81 0.88 -24.63
N GLY A 414 -14.51 1.88 -25.45
CA GLY A 414 -15.49 2.60 -26.24
C GLY A 414 -15.78 4.01 -25.71
N LYS A 415 -16.14 4.88 -26.64
CA LYS A 415 -16.41 6.30 -26.33
C LYS A 415 -17.50 6.43 -25.25
N GLY A 416 -17.19 7.13 -24.17
CA GLY A 416 -18.06 7.34 -23.04
C GLY A 416 -17.92 6.30 -21.92
N ALA A 417 -17.01 5.31 -22.05
CA ALA A 417 -16.77 4.30 -21.03
C ALA A 417 -16.37 4.93 -19.68
N ALA A 418 -15.49 5.94 -19.70
CA ALA A 418 -15.10 6.65 -18.48
C ALA A 418 -16.27 7.31 -17.77
N TRP A 419 -17.24 7.85 -18.51
CA TRP A 419 -18.45 8.41 -17.93
C TRP A 419 -19.40 7.34 -17.41
N ALA A 420 -19.55 6.24 -18.13
CA ALA A 420 -20.37 5.10 -17.73
C ALA A 420 -19.88 4.51 -16.40
N LEU A 421 -18.57 4.39 -16.20
CA LEU A 421 -17.98 3.96 -14.92
C LEU A 421 -18.43 4.82 -13.75
N TRP A 422 -18.40 6.15 -13.89
CA TRP A 422 -18.87 7.04 -12.82
C TRP A 422 -20.38 6.91 -12.60
N GLN A 423 -21.19 6.90 -13.67
CA GLN A 423 -22.64 6.77 -13.53
C GLN A 423 -23.02 5.43 -12.88
N GLY A 424 -22.36 4.35 -13.24
CA GLY A 424 -22.50 3.05 -12.59
C GLY A 424 -22.09 3.11 -11.11
N ALA A 425 -20.91 3.64 -10.80
CA ALA A 425 -20.44 3.81 -9.44
C ALA A 425 -21.43 4.61 -8.57
N LYS A 426 -21.89 5.73 -9.07
CA LYS A 426 -22.89 6.58 -8.42
C LYS A 426 -24.24 5.86 -8.24
N GLY A 427 -24.66 5.09 -9.25
CA GLY A 427 -25.92 4.33 -9.20
C GLY A 427 -25.90 3.19 -8.20
N HIS A 428 -24.77 2.48 -8.07
CA HIS A 428 -24.62 1.32 -7.19
C HIS A 428 -24.28 1.70 -5.73
N SER A 429 -23.45 2.71 -5.52
CA SER A 429 -22.90 3.01 -4.19
C SER A 429 -23.16 4.44 -3.71
N GLY A 430 -23.85 5.26 -4.48
CA GLY A 430 -24.15 6.65 -4.09
C GLY A 430 -25.02 6.73 -2.86
N VAL A 431 -24.59 7.51 -1.88
CA VAL A 431 -25.36 7.84 -0.67
C VAL A 431 -25.89 9.26 -0.82
N PHE A 432 -27.21 9.42 -0.70
CA PHE A 432 -27.88 10.69 -0.95
C PHE A 432 -28.58 11.22 0.30
N ASP A 433 -28.64 12.54 0.42
CA ASP A 433 -29.48 13.19 1.41
C ASP A 433 -30.97 13.16 0.96
N LYS A 434 -31.86 13.64 1.85
CA LYS A 434 -33.31 13.68 1.59
C LYS A 434 -33.69 14.61 0.43
N GLN A 435 -32.82 15.50 0.02
CA GLN A 435 -33.00 16.46 -1.09
C GLN A 435 -32.38 15.94 -2.40
N GLY A 436 -31.76 14.75 -2.38
CA GLY A 436 -31.09 14.14 -3.53
C GLY A 436 -29.65 14.62 -3.73
N GLY A 437 -29.07 15.34 -2.79
CA GLY A 437 -27.65 15.72 -2.80
C GLY A 437 -26.76 14.53 -2.53
N LEU A 438 -25.72 14.31 -3.34
CA LEU A 438 -24.75 13.22 -3.17
C LEU A 438 -23.86 13.50 -1.98
N LEU A 439 -23.98 12.71 -0.91
CA LEU A 439 -23.17 12.82 0.32
C LEU A 439 -21.80 12.17 0.16
N GLY A 440 -21.73 11.06 -0.55
CA GLY A 440 -20.54 10.26 -0.75
C GLY A 440 -20.89 8.94 -1.41
N VAL A 441 -19.95 8.01 -1.37
CA VAL A 441 -20.14 6.66 -1.89
C VAL A 441 -19.79 5.63 -0.82
N GLY A 442 -20.46 4.47 -0.89
CA GLY A 442 -20.16 3.30 -0.07
C GLY A 442 -19.07 2.44 -0.68
N TYR A 443 -19.02 1.18 -0.26
CA TYR A 443 -18.05 0.19 -0.72
C TYR A 443 -18.60 -0.69 -1.86
N THR A 444 -19.90 -1.00 -1.78
CA THR A 444 -20.60 -1.93 -2.68
C THR A 444 -21.98 -1.37 -3.05
N ASP A 445 -22.94 -2.23 -3.41
CA ASP A 445 -24.35 -1.90 -3.64
C ASP A 445 -25.09 -1.44 -2.37
N GLU A 446 -24.52 -0.50 -1.63
CA GLU A 446 -25.05 0.05 -0.39
C GLU A 446 -25.27 1.56 -0.54
N HIS A 447 -26.41 2.04 -0.03
CA HIS A 447 -26.77 3.46 -0.12
C HIS A 447 -26.90 4.14 1.25
N ASP A 448 -26.41 3.52 2.31
CA ASP A 448 -26.62 3.96 3.68
C ASP A 448 -25.35 4.15 4.50
N ARG A 449 -24.19 3.91 3.89
CA ARG A 449 -22.86 4.05 4.52
C ARG A 449 -21.90 4.76 3.57
N VAL A 450 -21.32 5.84 4.04
CA VAL A 450 -20.29 6.58 3.31
C VAL A 450 -18.92 6.08 3.75
N SER A 451 -18.08 5.68 2.79
CA SER A 451 -16.64 5.55 2.97
C SER A 451 -15.97 6.88 2.66
N VAL A 452 -15.23 7.43 3.60
CA VAL A 452 -14.52 8.70 3.35
C VAL A 452 -13.42 8.52 2.33
N GLU A 453 -12.64 7.45 2.45
CA GLU A 453 -11.56 7.10 1.54
C GLU A 453 -12.07 6.91 0.10
N TRP A 454 -13.07 6.05 -0.10
CA TRP A 454 -13.57 5.75 -1.44
C TRP A 454 -14.34 6.92 -2.05
N SER A 455 -14.96 7.76 -1.21
CA SER A 455 -15.52 9.03 -1.65
C SER A 455 -14.43 10.00 -2.11
N ALA A 456 -13.28 10.01 -1.44
CA ALA A 456 -12.14 10.83 -1.85
C ALA A 456 -11.57 10.36 -3.20
N GLY A 457 -11.39 9.04 -3.41
CA GLY A 457 -11.04 8.47 -4.71
C GLY A 457 -12.05 8.86 -5.80
N ALA A 458 -13.35 8.72 -5.51
CA ALA A 458 -14.40 9.15 -6.44
C ALA A 458 -14.36 10.66 -6.77
N MET A 459 -14.07 11.51 -5.78
CA MET A 459 -13.90 12.95 -6.02
C MET A 459 -12.70 13.27 -6.90
N MET A 460 -11.65 12.47 -6.81
CA MET A 460 -10.49 12.58 -7.68
C MET A 460 -10.84 12.17 -9.10
N ALA A 461 -11.50 11.02 -9.27
CA ALA A 461 -12.00 10.56 -10.57
C ALA A 461 -12.90 11.60 -11.25
N LEU A 462 -13.77 12.25 -10.48
CA LEU A 462 -14.61 13.35 -10.98
C LEU A 462 -13.81 14.57 -11.43
N THR A 463 -12.69 14.83 -10.77
CA THR A 463 -11.76 15.89 -11.20
C THR A 463 -11.15 15.56 -12.56
N GLU A 464 -10.74 14.31 -12.78
CA GLU A 464 -10.20 13.88 -14.07
C GLU A 464 -11.27 13.86 -15.17
N LEU A 465 -12.48 13.39 -14.87
CA LEU A 465 -13.61 13.45 -15.80
C LEU A 465 -13.97 14.90 -16.18
N ALA A 466 -14.02 15.81 -15.21
CA ALA A 466 -14.30 17.20 -15.48
C ALA A 466 -13.26 17.85 -16.40
N LYS A 467 -11.95 17.56 -16.18
CA LYS A 467 -10.87 18.01 -17.05
C LYS A 467 -11.03 17.47 -18.48
N TYR A 468 -11.30 16.17 -18.59
CA TYR A 468 -11.44 15.48 -19.87
C TYR A 468 -12.62 15.99 -20.70
N TYR A 469 -13.80 16.14 -20.07
CA TYR A 469 -15.01 16.58 -20.76
C TYR A 469 -15.13 18.09 -20.92
N LYS A 470 -14.27 18.89 -20.30
CA LYS A 470 -14.35 20.37 -20.33
C LYS A 470 -14.59 20.95 -21.74
N ASN A 471 -13.91 20.42 -22.74
CA ASN A 471 -13.97 20.88 -24.12
C ASN A 471 -14.75 19.93 -25.05
N GLN A 472 -15.20 18.78 -24.57
CA GLN A 472 -15.89 17.76 -25.38
C GLN A 472 -17.38 17.72 -25.06
N ASP A 473 -17.74 17.84 -23.78
CA ASP A 473 -19.11 17.80 -23.27
C ASP A 473 -19.19 18.60 -21.96
N SER A 474 -19.48 19.89 -22.11
CA SER A 474 -19.53 20.81 -20.97
C SER A 474 -20.61 20.46 -19.95
N GLN A 475 -21.63 19.70 -20.31
CA GLN A 475 -22.66 19.23 -19.37
C GLN A 475 -22.07 18.18 -18.45
N LYS A 476 -21.43 17.14 -18.98
CA LYS A 476 -20.75 16.11 -18.17
C LYS A 476 -19.68 16.72 -17.27
N ALA A 477 -18.93 17.69 -17.76
CA ALA A 477 -17.94 18.39 -16.94
C ALA A 477 -18.59 19.12 -15.75
N ARG A 478 -19.73 19.80 -15.95
CA ARG A 478 -20.46 20.46 -14.86
C ARG A 478 -21.08 19.45 -13.88
N GLU A 479 -21.65 18.37 -14.37
CA GLU A 479 -22.20 17.30 -13.51
C GLU A 479 -21.11 16.67 -12.64
N ALA A 480 -19.94 16.36 -13.20
CA ALA A 480 -18.80 15.84 -12.44
C ALA A 480 -18.35 16.81 -11.34
N LEU A 481 -18.26 18.10 -11.64
CA LEU A 481 -17.90 19.12 -10.65
C LEU A 481 -18.98 19.31 -9.58
N ALA A 482 -20.27 19.18 -9.94
CA ALA A 482 -21.37 19.28 -9.00
C ALA A 482 -21.38 18.09 -8.02
N ASP A 483 -21.23 16.87 -8.51
CA ASP A 483 -21.12 15.66 -7.69
C ASP A 483 -19.90 15.76 -6.75
N ARG A 484 -18.73 16.12 -7.29
CA ARG A 484 -17.52 16.34 -6.50
C ARG A 484 -17.71 17.38 -5.39
N SER A 485 -18.33 18.50 -5.72
CA SER A 485 -18.54 19.60 -4.76
C SER A 485 -19.51 19.20 -3.65
N SER A 486 -20.58 18.48 -3.99
CA SER A 486 -21.55 17.95 -3.03
C SER A 486 -20.88 16.99 -2.04
N MET A 487 -20.13 16.01 -2.54
CA MET A 487 -19.39 15.08 -1.70
C MET A 487 -18.34 15.79 -0.84
N ARG A 488 -17.53 16.71 -1.42
CA ARG A 488 -16.50 17.43 -0.64
C ARG A 488 -17.10 18.19 0.53
N LYS A 489 -18.24 18.87 0.32
CA LYS A 489 -18.97 19.55 1.39
C LYS A 489 -19.44 18.58 2.47
N SER A 490 -19.92 17.42 2.07
CA SER A 490 -20.41 16.39 2.98
C SER A 490 -19.30 15.77 3.85
N MET A 491 -18.07 15.68 3.33
CA MET A 491 -16.92 15.13 4.09
C MET A 491 -16.65 15.87 5.40
N GLU A 492 -17.06 17.14 5.53
CA GLU A 492 -16.94 17.88 6.79
C GLU A 492 -17.71 17.25 7.95
N ASN A 493 -18.72 16.42 7.69
CA ASN A 493 -19.46 15.69 8.70
C ASN A 493 -18.61 14.58 9.38
N TRP A 494 -17.56 14.13 8.72
CA TRP A 494 -16.66 13.08 9.19
C TRP A 494 -15.23 13.58 9.44
N HIS A 495 -15.06 14.92 9.48
CA HIS A 495 -13.82 15.56 9.86
C HIS A 495 -13.82 15.83 11.36
N TYR A 496 -12.88 15.23 12.08
CA TYR A 496 -12.73 15.37 13.52
C TYR A 496 -11.57 16.30 13.87
N LYS A 497 -11.87 17.35 14.62
CA LYS A 497 -10.86 18.20 15.27
C LYS A 497 -10.47 17.58 16.60
N ILE A 498 -9.29 16.96 16.64
CA ILE A 498 -8.76 16.30 17.85
C ILE A 498 -8.20 17.33 18.82
N SER A 499 -7.55 18.37 18.28
CA SER A 499 -7.04 19.52 19.03
C SER A 499 -7.04 20.77 18.16
N GLN A 500 -6.46 21.88 18.68
CA GLN A 500 -6.28 23.10 17.87
C GLN A 500 -5.36 22.92 16.65
N SER A 501 -4.50 21.90 16.66
CA SER A 501 -3.50 21.66 15.59
C SER A 501 -3.62 20.29 14.94
N LEU A 502 -4.56 19.44 15.35
CA LEU A 502 -4.73 18.08 14.87
C LEU A 502 -6.15 17.85 14.36
N GLY A 503 -6.27 17.38 13.15
CA GLY A 503 -7.52 16.97 12.54
C GLY A 503 -7.34 15.69 11.72
N ALA A 504 -8.39 14.88 11.62
CA ALA A 504 -8.40 13.65 10.83
C ALA A 504 -9.81 13.30 10.37
N TYR A 505 -9.91 12.37 9.42
CA TYR A 505 -11.18 11.87 8.91
C TYR A 505 -11.49 10.47 9.43
N SER A 506 -12.78 10.22 9.66
CA SER A 506 -13.29 8.87 9.97
C SER A 506 -13.00 7.90 8.84
N TYR A 507 -12.95 6.61 9.17
CA TYR A 507 -12.93 5.54 8.16
C TYR A 507 -14.24 5.47 7.38
N SER A 508 -15.36 5.47 8.11
CA SER A 508 -16.69 5.45 7.50
C SER A 508 -17.74 6.17 8.36
N SER A 509 -18.91 6.39 7.79
CA SER A 509 -20.04 7.01 8.48
C SER A 509 -20.73 6.10 9.50
N ARG A 510 -20.50 4.79 9.42
CA ARG A 510 -21.01 3.78 10.37
C ARG A 510 -20.31 2.43 10.21
N ARG A 511 -20.37 1.64 11.26
CA ARG A 511 -19.91 0.25 11.27
C ARG A 511 -20.84 -0.66 10.48
N GLY A 512 -20.28 -1.68 9.84
CA GLY A 512 -21.00 -2.77 9.17
C GLY A 512 -20.05 -3.68 8.40
N GLU A 513 -20.51 -4.87 8.08
CA GLU A 513 -19.77 -5.82 7.27
C GLU A 513 -19.62 -5.32 5.83
N ILE A 514 -18.45 -5.54 5.27
CA ILE A 514 -18.13 -5.30 3.85
C ILE A 514 -17.89 -6.67 3.21
N PRO A 515 -18.53 -7.00 2.09
CA PRO A 515 -18.51 -8.37 1.53
C PRO A 515 -17.16 -8.78 0.93
N PHE A 516 -16.10 -8.01 1.17
CA PHE A 516 -14.71 -8.33 0.79
C PHE A 516 -13.89 -8.87 1.97
N GLY A 517 -14.52 -9.18 3.10
CA GLY A 517 -13.91 -9.87 4.23
C GLY A 517 -13.41 -8.97 5.35
N TRP A 518 -13.87 -7.72 5.44
CA TRP A 518 -13.61 -6.84 6.58
C TRP A 518 -14.86 -6.06 7.01
N ASN A 519 -14.78 -5.36 8.14
CA ASN A 519 -15.84 -4.46 8.61
C ASN A 519 -15.42 -3.00 8.42
N SER A 520 -16.36 -2.15 8.04
CA SER A 520 -16.21 -0.72 8.26
C SER A 520 -16.29 -0.44 9.77
N HIS A 521 -15.59 0.58 10.23
CA HIS A 521 -15.52 0.91 11.65
C HIS A 521 -16.59 1.93 12.05
N ASP A 522 -16.74 2.09 13.37
CA ASP A 522 -17.53 3.18 13.94
C ASP A 522 -16.97 4.53 13.51
N PRO A 523 -17.82 5.59 13.46
CA PRO A 523 -17.38 6.93 13.02
C PRO A 523 -16.25 7.54 13.87
N GLU A 524 -16.10 7.09 15.11
CA GLU A 524 -15.04 7.51 16.05
C GLU A 524 -13.67 6.92 15.71
N VAL A 525 -13.62 5.95 14.80
CA VAL A 525 -12.36 5.38 14.29
C VAL A 525 -11.85 6.25 13.15
N LEU A 526 -10.80 7.01 13.44
CA LEU A 526 -10.15 7.88 12.47
C LEU A 526 -9.14 7.06 11.65
N SER A 527 -9.11 7.29 10.35
CA SER A 527 -8.33 6.48 9.41
C SER A 527 -7.21 7.29 8.76
N LEU A 528 -6.06 6.67 8.68
CA LEU A 528 -4.91 7.22 7.96
C LEU A 528 -5.20 7.30 6.47
N ALA A 529 -5.73 6.22 5.86
CA ALA A 529 -6.10 6.21 4.45
C ALA A 529 -7.10 7.32 4.13
N SER A 530 -8.23 7.40 4.87
CA SER A 530 -9.22 8.45 4.66
C SER A 530 -8.64 9.86 4.73
N THR A 531 -7.79 10.09 5.73
CA THR A 531 -7.15 11.41 5.93
C THR A 531 -6.16 11.72 4.80
N GLY A 532 -5.35 10.75 4.40
CA GLY A 532 -4.40 10.91 3.31
C GLY A 532 -5.07 11.14 1.96
N TRP A 533 -6.13 10.38 1.66
CA TRP A 533 -6.90 10.58 0.42
C TRP A 533 -7.60 11.93 0.37
N MET A 534 -8.11 12.43 1.50
CA MET A 534 -8.64 13.80 1.56
C MET A 534 -7.56 14.85 1.31
N ILE A 535 -6.34 14.64 1.79
CA ILE A 535 -5.20 15.49 1.44
C ILE A 535 -4.93 15.46 -0.06
N PHE A 536 -4.96 14.29 -0.70
CA PHE A 536 -4.79 14.18 -2.16
C PHE A 536 -5.85 14.97 -2.92
N VAL A 537 -7.12 14.84 -2.53
CA VAL A 537 -8.24 15.57 -3.14
C VAL A 537 -8.08 17.09 -3.03
N ASP A 538 -7.75 17.58 -1.82
CA ASP A 538 -7.64 19.02 -1.56
C ASP A 538 -6.37 19.62 -2.20
N ALA A 539 -5.31 18.84 -2.30
CA ALA A 539 -4.09 19.20 -3.02
C ALA A 539 -4.21 19.06 -4.55
N GLY A 540 -5.25 18.40 -5.05
CA GLY A 540 -5.41 18.10 -6.48
C GLY A 540 -4.35 17.13 -7.01
N PHE A 541 -3.85 16.24 -6.14
CA PHE A 541 -2.79 15.30 -6.43
C PHE A 541 -3.33 13.89 -6.64
N ASN A 542 -3.00 13.26 -7.76
CA ASN A 542 -3.41 11.88 -8.05
C ASN A 542 -2.25 10.91 -7.74
N PRO A 543 -2.37 10.05 -6.71
CA PRO A 543 -1.28 9.19 -6.24
C PRO A 543 -0.86 8.11 -7.24
N PHE A 544 -1.69 7.80 -8.22
CA PHE A 544 -1.36 6.82 -9.26
C PHE A 544 -0.37 7.33 -10.30
N TRP A 545 0.00 8.61 -10.30
CA TRP A 545 0.95 9.22 -11.23
C TRP A 545 2.14 9.81 -10.48
N LEU A 546 3.35 9.70 -11.06
CA LEU A 546 4.51 10.37 -10.48
C LEU A 546 4.31 11.89 -10.43
N ILE A 547 4.76 12.49 -9.33
CA ILE A 547 4.66 13.93 -9.01
C ILE A 547 5.32 14.77 -10.08
#